data_0af353f8f5fc571e3af57fe555e5d239
#
_entry.id   0af353f8f5fc571e3af57fe555e5d239
#
_cell.length_a   1.000
_cell.length_b   1.000
_cell.length_c   1.000
_cell.angle_alpha   90.00
_cell.angle_beta   90.00
_cell.angle_gamma   90.00
#
_symmetry.space_group_name_H-M   'P 1'
#
loop_
_entity.id
_entity.type
_entity.pdbx_description
1 polymer ?
#
loop_
_entity_poly.entity_id
_entity_poly.type
_entity_poly.pdbx_seq_one_letter_code
_entity_poly.pdbx_strand_id
1 'polypeptide(L)'
;MNHLISGARGLGKSFTRMRTAGARAAADWNTRMLAEAADDTRRGTRWGRGALALVPSALAVGALGTALAQGALAANFSVTGEPFTLTSNGVQGSGFGAIVNTPAVGRPDGTTTTNTAMARVGFASAGLAGLCGIVHQKIAGVPYSLLLTGGQKVTATPPGTFTTDIDASNLYIQATELQAYGPTTLQNAVLGQSADQVTVAGKPLTGALPGGFGLGSAGGEGGSSIKLHGLNATAYDAEMAGALVLPDLKIKVVPGTATTC
;
A
#
# COMPACT_ATOMS: atom_id res chain seq x y z
N MET A 1 -10.34 59.11 -6.70
CA MET A 1 -9.59 57.98 -6.15
C MET A 1 -9.97 57.77 -4.69
N ASN A 2 -11.07 57.11 -4.38
CA ASN A 2 -11.48 56.71 -3.00
C ASN A 2 -12.76 55.86 -3.11
N HIS A 3 -12.66 54.57 -3.41
CA HIS A 3 -13.74 53.58 -3.21
C HIS A 3 -13.19 52.18 -3.34
N LEU A 4 -12.43 51.66 -2.36
CA LEU A 4 -12.12 50.21 -2.25
C LEU A 4 -11.63 49.84 -0.83
N ILE A 5 -12.32 50.24 0.24
CA ILE A 5 -12.11 49.68 1.57
C ILE A 5 -13.47 49.59 2.29
N SER A 6 -14.35 48.66 1.89
CA SER A 6 -15.57 48.37 2.64
C SER A 6 -15.97 46.88 2.68
N GLY A 7 -15.19 45.99 2.09
CA GLY A 7 -15.56 44.56 2.02
C GLY A 7 -15.02 43.64 3.14
N ALA A 8 -14.05 44.08 3.94
CA ALA A 8 -13.34 43.18 4.86
C ALA A 8 -13.92 43.06 6.28
N ARG A 9 -14.90 43.91 6.66
CA ARG A 9 -15.47 43.89 8.03
C ARG A 9 -16.67 42.98 8.23
N GLY A 10 -17.23 42.39 7.18
CA GLY A 10 -18.40 41.48 7.25
C GLY A 10 -18.06 40.04 7.56
N LEU A 11 -16.92 39.53 7.08
CA LEU A 11 -16.55 38.12 7.20
C LEU A 11 -16.11 37.68 8.61
N GLY A 12 -15.51 38.61 9.39
CA GLY A 12 -15.08 38.30 10.76
C GLY A 12 -16.22 38.07 11.74
N LYS A 13 -17.38 38.73 11.55
CA LYS A 13 -18.55 38.59 12.45
C LYS A 13 -19.33 37.30 12.21
N SER A 14 -19.30 36.71 11.01
CA SER A 14 -19.96 35.46 10.69
C SER A 14 -19.23 34.28 11.28
N PHE A 15 -17.89 34.28 11.22
CA PHE A 15 -17.07 33.19 11.79
C PHE A 15 -17.12 33.15 13.32
N THR A 16 -17.20 34.27 13.98
CA THR A 16 -17.32 34.35 15.46
C THR A 16 -18.69 33.83 15.91
N ARG A 17 -19.76 34.13 15.17
CA ARG A 17 -21.12 33.63 15.48
C ARG A 17 -21.24 32.10 15.27
N MET A 18 -20.61 31.53 14.24
CA MET A 18 -20.60 30.09 14.07
C MET A 18 -19.81 29.34 15.16
N ARG A 19 -18.67 29.90 15.60
CA ARG A 19 -17.89 29.30 16.70
C ARG A 19 -18.64 29.33 18.04
N THR A 20 -19.33 30.44 18.34
CA THR A 20 -20.10 30.53 19.59
C THR A 20 -21.37 29.69 19.56
N ALA A 21 -22.01 29.51 18.40
CA ALA A 21 -23.16 28.59 18.25
C ALA A 21 -22.74 27.12 18.42
N GLY A 22 -21.63 26.71 17.84
CA GLY A 22 -21.07 25.36 18.00
C GLY A 22 -20.67 25.05 19.45
N ALA A 23 -20.03 26.00 20.14
CA ALA A 23 -19.63 25.83 21.53
C ALA A 23 -20.86 25.73 22.49
N ARG A 24 -21.92 26.51 22.23
CA ARG A 24 -23.18 26.42 22.98
C ARG A 24 -23.90 25.10 22.75
N ALA A 25 -23.97 24.64 21.51
CA ALA A 25 -24.58 23.35 21.18
C ALA A 25 -23.82 22.18 21.84
N ALA A 26 -22.49 22.24 21.88
CA ALA A 26 -21.67 21.22 22.56
C ALA A 26 -21.85 21.27 24.10
N ALA A 27 -21.95 22.45 24.69
CA ALA A 27 -22.19 22.60 26.13
C ALA A 27 -23.61 22.12 26.51
N ASP A 28 -24.63 22.44 25.71
CA ASP A 28 -26.01 21.99 25.90
C ASP A 28 -26.13 20.46 25.75
N TRP A 29 -25.40 19.88 24.80
CA TRP A 29 -25.34 18.44 24.63
C TRP A 29 -24.69 17.75 25.82
N ASN A 30 -23.58 18.30 26.33
CA ASN A 30 -22.86 17.75 27.48
C ASN A 30 -23.70 17.84 28.77
N THR A 31 -24.42 18.93 29.00
CA THR A 31 -25.32 19.06 30.17
C THR A 31 -26.51 18.11 30.10
N ARG A 32 -27.08 17.87 28.93
CA ARG A 32 -28.12 16.84 28.73
C ARG A 32 -27.61 15.43 28.99
N MET A 33 -26.42 15.11 28.48
CA MET A 33 -25.79 13.80 28.71
C MET A 33 -25.50 13.55 30.20
N LEU A 34 -25.01 14.56 30.92
CA LEU A 34 -24.75 14.46 32.34
C LEU A 34 -26.05 14.35 33.16
N ALA A 35 -27.11 15.05 32.76
CA ALA A 35 -28.43 14.94 33.41
C ALA A 35 -29.07 13.57 33.12
N GLU A 36 -28.95 13.02 31.93
CA GLU A 36 -29.42 11.67 31.64
C GLU A 36 -28.58 10.58 32.31
N ALA A 37 -27.28 10.81 32.54
CA ALA A 37 -26.42 9.90 33.28
C ALA A 37 -26.69 9.90 34.81
N ALA A 38 -27.20 11.01 35.36
CA ALA A 38 -27.54 11.16 36.76
C ALA A 38 -28.95 10.60 37.12
N ASP A 39 -29.77 10.27 36.12
CA ASP A 39 -31.11 9.71 36.31
C ASP A 39 -31.01 8.20 36.63
N ASP A 40 -30.98 7.89 37.91
CA ASP A 40 -30.80 6.53 38.46
C ASP A 40 -32.02 5.60 38.21
N THR A 41 -33.12 6.13 37.64
CA THR A 41 -34.34 5.37 37.35
C THR A 41 -34.25 4.60 36.02
N ARG A 42 -33.22 4.84 35.19
CA ARG A 42 -33.02 4.20 33.88
C ARG A 42 -31.83 3.26 33.82
N ARG A 43 -31.81 2.30 34.75
CA ARG A 43 -30.83 1.19 34.68
C ARG A 43 -31.28 0.18 33.63
N GLY A 44 -30.73 0.31 32.44
CA GLY A 44 -30.89 -0.68 31.36
C GLY A 44 -30.36 -0.16 30.05
N THR A 45 -29.47 -0.93 29.44
CA THR A 45 -29.01 -0.66 28.07
C THR A 45 -30.21 -0.71 27.13
N ARG A 46 -30.55 0.40 26.50
CA ARG A 46 -31.62 0.45 25.49
C ARG A 46 -31.13 -0.29 24.24
N TRP A 47 -31.27 -1.61 24.27
CA TRP A 47 -30.82 -2.51 23.19
C TRP A 47 -31.34 -2.10 21.81
N GLY A 48 -32.57 -1.55 21.73
CA GLY A 48 -33.13 -1.08 20.46
C GLY A 48 -32.39 0.11 19.84
N ARG A 49 -31.85 1.03 20.66
CA ARG A 49 -31.05 2.16 20.15
C ARG A 49 -29.59 1.75 19.87
N GLY A 50 -29.05 0.82 20.66
CA GLY A 50 -27.75 0.22 20.41
C GLY A 50 -27.74 -0.61 19.13
N ALA A 51 -28.78 -1.43 18.90
CA ALA A 51 -28.93 -2.21 17.68
C ALA A 51 -29.04 -1.34 16.43
N LEU A 52 -29.74 -0.19 16.52
CA LEU A 52 -29.91 0.73 15.39
C LEU A 52 -28.60 1.38 14.94
N ALA A 53 -27.60 1.52 15.83
CA ALA A 53 -26.26 1.99 15.51
C ALA A 53 -25.30 0.84 15.16
N LEU A 54 -25.49 -0.33 15.77
CA LEU A 54 -24.60 -1.50 15.58
C LEU A 54 -24.82 -2.19 14.24
N VAL A 55 -26.06 -2.24 13.74
CA VAL A 55 -26.37 -2.88 12.45
C VAL A 55 -25.71 -2.16 11.27
N PRO A 56 -25.81 -0.83 11.09
CA PRO A 56 -25.14 -0.17 9.98
C PRO A 56 -23.61 -0.21 10.09
N SER A 57 -23.05 -0.15 11.31
CA SER A 57 -21.60 -0.27 11.48
C SER A 57 -21.09 -1.68 11.18
N ALA A 58 -21.82 -2.73 11.59
CA ALA A 58 -21.49 -4.11 11.24
C ALA A 58 -21.59 -4.37 9.73
N LEU A 59 -22.60 -3.81 9.07
CA LEU A 59 -22.74 -3.87 7.61
C LEU A 59 -21.63 -3.13 6.89
N ALA A 60 -21.21 -1.97 7.38
CA ALA A 60 -20.08 -1.21 6.82
C ALA A 60 -18.76 -1.97 6.97
N VAL A 61 -18.50 -2.57 8.14
CA VAL A 61 -17.31 -3.40 8.37
C VAL A 61 -17.35 -4.68 7.52
N GLY A 62 -18.53 -5.31 7.39
CA GLY A 62 -18.72 -6.48 6.54
C GLY A 62 -18.51 -6.15 5.05
N ALA A 63 -19.03 -5.02 4.58
CA ALA A 63 -18.83 -4.55 3.21
C ALA A 63 -17.36 -4.19 2.93
N LEU A 64 -16.66 -3.57 3.88
CA LEU A 64 -15.22 -3.32 3.80
C LEU A 64 -14.42 -4.63 3.78
N GLY A 65 -14.79 -5.60 4.63
CA GLY A 65 -14.16 -6.92 4.66
C GLY A 65 -14.35 -7.69 3.34
N THR A 66 -15.54 -7.64 2.77
CA THR A 66 -15.79 -8.28 1.46
C THR A 66 -15.10 -7.53 0.31
N ALA A 67 -15.03 -6.20 0.34
CA ALA A 67 -14.29 -5.40 -0.63
C ALA A 67 -12.78 -5.68 -0.57
N LEU A 68 -12.22 -5.86 0.62
CA LEU A 68 -10.83 -6.31 0.80
C LEU A 68 -10.61 -7.73 0.27
N ALA A 69 -11.52 -8.67 0.59
CA ALA A 69 -11.44 -10.05 0.12
C ALA A 69 -11.61 -10.18 -1.41
N GLN A 70 -12.35 -9.27 -2.04
CA GLN A 70 -12.54 -9.21 -3.49
C GLN A 70 -11.47 -8.39 -4.21
N GLY A 71 -10.46 -7.87 -3.49
CA GLY A 71 -9.39 -7.04 -4.06
C GLY A 71 -9.86 -5.67 -4.56
N ALA A 72 -11.02 -5.21 -4.12
CA ALA A 72 -11.56 -3.90 -4.50
C ALA A 72 -10.81 -2.73 -3.85
N LEU A 73 -10.05 -3.00 -2.79
CA LEU A 73 -9.13 -2.04 -2.15
C LEU A 73 -7.70 -2.47 -2.45
N ALA A 74 -7.06 -1.76 -3.36
CA ALA A 74 -5.63 -1.89 -3.59
C ALA A 74 -4.88 -1.36 -2.35
N ALA A 75 -4.03 -2.19 -1.75
CA ALA A 75 -3.10 -1.74 -0.74
C ALA A 75 -1.83 -1.22 -1.43
N ASN A 76 -1.70 0.09 -1.55
CA ASN A 76 -0.52 0.74 -2.10
C ASN A 76 0.46 1.06 -0.98
N PHE A 77 1.66 0.50 -1.08
CA PHE A 77 2.79 0.91 -0.26
C PHE A 77 3.69 1.81 -1.10
N SER A 78 3.42 3.11 -1.08
CA SER A 78 4.29 4.11 -1.68
C SER A 78 5.10 4.77 -0.57
N VAL A 79 6.41 4.70 -0.66
CA VAL A 79 7.31 5.44 0.23
C VAL A 79 7.67 6.73 -0.47
N THR A 80 7.21 7.84 0.07
CA THR A 80 7.44 9.17 -0.50
C THR A 80 8.93 9.48 -0.51
N GLY A 81 9.52 9.46 -1.69
CA GLY A 81 10.87 9.94 -1.95
C GLY A 81 12.04 9.08 -1.48
N GLU A 82 11.82 8.03 -0.69
CA GLU A 82 12.88 7.14 -0.24
C GLU A 82 12.58 5.68 -0.64
N PRO A 83 13.55 4.98 -1.24
CA PRO A 83 13.40 3.57 -1.57
C PRO A 83 13.35 2.71 -0.30
N PHE A 84 12.71 1.57 -0.40
CA PHE A 84 12.78 0.52 0.60
C PHE A 84 13.38 -0.76 0.03
N THR A 85 14.03 -1.54 0.87
CA THR A 85 14.55 -2.84 0.49
C THR A 85 13.50 -3.91 0.73
N LEU A 86 13.27 -4.74 -0.29
CA LEU A 86 12.38 -5.89 -0.22
C LEU A 86 13.15 -7.16 -0.55
N THR A 87 13.17 -8.11 0.38
CA THR A 87 13.88 -9.39 0.21
C THR A 87 13.00 -10.59 0.50
N SER A 88 13.26 -11.68 -0.22
CA SER A 88 12.61 -12.99 -0.03
C SER A 88 13.60 -14.10 -0.37
N ASN A 89 13.48 -15.27 0.25
CA ASN A 89 14.29 -16.45 -0.12
C ASN A 89 13.95 -16.97 -1.51
N GLY A 90 12.76 -16.66 -2.03
CA GLY A 90 12.36 -17.01 -3.38
C GLY A 90 10.98 -16.50 -3.72
N VAL A 91 10.74 -16.35 -5.01
CA VAL A 91 9.45 -15.95 -5.57
C VAL A 91 9.09 -16.91 -6.69
N GLN A 92 7.86 -17.38 -6.67
CA GLN A 92 7.25 -18.14 -7.77
C GLN A 92 5.99 -17.39 -8.20
N GLY A 93 5.94 -16.95 -9.45
CA GLY A 93 4.83 -16.17 -9.96
C GLY A 93 4.31 -16.68 -11.28
N SER A 94 3.03 -16.43 -11.54
CA SER A 94 2.36 -16.66 -12.82
C SER A 94 1.71 -15.38 -13.33
N GLY A 95 1.47 -15.30 -14.65
CA GLY A 95 1.00 -14.07 -15.29
C GLY A 95 1.98 -12.93 -15.08
N PHE A 96 3.27 -13.21 -15.25
CA PHE A 96 4.36 -12.27 -15.06
C PHE A 96 4.47 -11.29 -16.22
N GLY A 97 4.65 -10.02 -15.91
CA GLY A 97 4.98 -8.97 -16.86
C GLY A 97 5.87 -7.92 -16.25
N ALA A 98 6.72 -7.32 -17.06
CA ALA A 98 7.58 -6.22 -16.65
C ALA A 98 7.72 -5.18 -17.77
N ILE A 99 7.78 -3.92 -17.38
CA ILE A 99 8.03 -2.78 -18.28
C ILE A 99 9.04 -1.82 -17.64
N VAL A 100 9.60 -0.96 -18.45
CA VAL A 100 10.36 0.20 -17.98
C VAL A 100 9.49 1.43 -18.13
N ASN A 101 9.36 2.22 -17.05
CA ASN A 101 8.61 3.47 -17.03
C ASN A 101 9.33 4.55 -16.18
N THR A 102 8.77 5.74 -16.13
CA THR A 102 9.25 6.86 -15.31
C THR A 102 8.13 7.34 -14.42
N PRO A 103 7.88 6.67 -13.28
CA PRO A 103 6.79 7.04 -12.37
C PRO A 103 7.03 8.39 -11.71
N ALA A 104 5.97 9.02 -11.24
CA ALA A 104 6.06 10.17 -10.36
C ALA A 104 6.47 9.71 -8.95
N VAL A 105 7.64 10.10 -8.51
CA VAL A 105 8.15 9.84 -7.16
C VAL A 105 7.94 11.08 -6.30
N GLY A 106 7.22 10.94 -5.20
CA GLY A 106 7.00 12.03 -4.24
C GLY A 106 8.29 12.35 -3.47
N ARG A 107 8.48 13.61 -3.13
CA ARG A 107 9.59 14.09 -2.28
C ARG A 107 9.06 14.54 -0.92
N PRO A 108 9.92 14.59 0.12
CA PRO A 108 9.52 15.05 1.45
C PRO A 108 9.01 16.50 1.48
N ASP A 109 9.35 17.32 0.48
CA ASP A 109 8.89 18.70 0.32
C ASP A 109 7.49 18.79 -0.35
N GLY A 110 6.86 17.65 -0.64
CA GLY A 110 5.56 17.57 -1.30
C GLY A 110 5.60 17.73 -2.82
N THR A 111 6.78 17.89 -3.41
CA THR A 111 6.96 17.91 -4.87
C THR A 111 7.07 16.49 -5.43
N THR A 112 6.95 16.34 -6.74
CA THR A 112 7.17 15.06 -7.44
C THR A 112 8.27 15.19 -8.47
N THR A 113 8.99 14.09 -8.73
CA THR A 113 9.95 13.98 -9.82
C THR A 113 9.61 12.76 -10.68
N THR A 114 9.77 12.89 -11.99
CA THR A 114 9.54 11.80 -12.97
C THR A 114 10.82 11.38 -13.70
N ASN A 115 11.99 11.79 -13.18
CA ASN A 115 13.25 11.67 -13.91
C ASN A 115 13.96 10.33 -13.68
N THR A 116 13.42 9.45 -12.85
CA THR A 116 14.05 8.15 -12.54
C THR A 116 13.35 7.05 -13.31
N ALA A 117 14.07 6.40 -14.23
CA ALA A 117 13.58 5.20 -14.88
C ALA A 117 13.57 4.03 -13.90
N MET A 118 12.48 3.29 -13.88
CA MET A 118 12.27 2.16 -12.99
C MET A 118 11.65 0.99 -13.74
N ALA A 119 11.90 -0.22 -13.26
CA ALA A 119 11.15 -1.39 -13.69
C ALA A 119 9.83 -1.45 -12.92
N ARG A 120 8.71 -1.58 -13.64
CA ARG A 120 7.43 -2.01 -13.07
C ARG A 120 7.21 -3.47 -13.41
N VAL A 121 7.19 -4.28 -12.37
CA VAL A 121 7.04 -5.73 -12.46
C VAL A 121 5.69 -6.10 -11.87
N GLY A 122 4.95 -6.98 -12.53
CA GLY A 122 3.66 -7.43 -12.06
C GLY A 122 3.52 -8.95 -12.14
N PHE A 123 2.70 -9.50 -11.23
CA PHE A 123 2.32 -10.89 -11.16
C PHE A 123 0.81 -10.99 -10.96
N ALA A 124 0.14 -11.80 -11.76
CA ALA A 124 -1.27 -12.12 -11.53
C ALA A 124 -1.42 -12.95 -10.24
N SER A 125 -0.48 -13.87 -9.99
CA SER A 125 -0.36 -14.62 -8.74
C SER A 125 1.12 -14.80 -8.40
N ALA A 126 1.48 -14.59 -7.16
CA ALA A 126 2.83 -14.77 -6.65
C ALA A 126 2.82 -15.46 -5.29
N GLY A 127 3.65 -16.50 -5.17
CA GLY A 127 4.03 -17.09 -3.89
C GLY A 127 5.43 -16.61 -3.51
N LEU A 128 5.63 -16.19 -2.26
CA LEU A 128 6.92 -15.79 -1.73
C LEU A 128 7.35 -16.73 -0.61
N ALA A 129 8.64 -16.94 -0.50
CA ALA A 129 9.27 -17.75 0.56
C ALA A 129 9.83 -16.82 1.63
N GLY A 130 8.98 -16.40 2.54
CA GLY A 130 9.27 -15.34 3.51
C GLY A 130 9.39 -13.95 2.89
N LEU A 131 9.21 -12.94 3.71
CA LEU A 131 9.27 -11.53 3.34
C LEU A 131 10.05 -10.75 4.39
N CYS A 132 10.98 -9.91 3.94
CA CYS A 132 11.62 -8.90 4.76
C CYS A 132 11.62 -7.57 4.00
N GLY A 133 10.91 -6.60 4.54
CA GLY A 133 10.87 -5.21 4.07
C GLY A 133 11.61 -4.30 5.05
N ILE A 134 12.48 -3.43 4.53
CA ILE A 134 13.24 -2.47 5.35
C ILE A 134 13.06 -1.08 4.78
N VAL A 135 12.46 -0.21 5.58
CA VAL A 135 12.26 1.21 5.24
C VAL A 135 13.12 2.05 6.18
N HIS A 136 13.90 2.97 5.63
CA HIS A 136 14.68 3.92 6.42
C HIS A 136 13.96 5.27 6.47
N GLN A 137 13.86 5.85 7.66
CA GLN A 137 13.30 7.18 7.85
C GLN A 137 14.10 7.98 8.87
N LYS A 138 14.11 9.31 8.70
CA LYS A 138 14.63 10.26 9.69
C LYS A 138 13.47 10.95 10.37
N ILE A 139 13.38 10.82 11.69
CA ILE A 139 12.38 11.50 12.51
C ILE A 139 13.12 12.49 13.40
N ALA A 140 12.86 13.78 13.24
CA ALA A 140 13.59 14.85 13.94
C ALA A 140 15.12 14.75 13.81
N GLY A 141 15.62 14.33 12.63
CA GLY A 141 17.05 14.16 12.36
C GLY A 141 17.66 12.85 12.82
N VAL A 142 16.94 12.04 13.60
CA VAL A 142 17.42 10.73 14.07
C VAL A 142 17.00 9.64 13.08
N PRO A 143 17.94 8.78 12.63
CA PRO A 143 17.61 7.67 11.73
C PRO A 143 16.89 6.55 12.48
N TYR A 144 15.88 6.00 11.83
CA TYR A 144 15.13 4.82 12.25
C TYR A 144 14.91 3.89 11.06
N SER A 145 14.79 2.61 11.33
CA SER A 145 14.38 1.61 10.35
C SER A 145 13.08 0.94 10.79
N LEU A 146 12.11 0.89 9.87
CA LEU A 146 10.93 0.06 9.99
C LEU A 146 11.23 -1.28 9.33
N LEU A 147 11.15 -2.35 10.10
CA LEU A 147 11.32 -3.73 9.66
C LEU A 147 9.95 -4.38 9.57
N LEU A 148 9.62 -4.93 8.42
CA LEU A 148 8.40 -5.68 8.17
C LEU A 148 8.80 -7.11 7.77
N THR A 149 8.37 -8.10 8.53
CA THR A 149 8.66 -9.50 8.23
C THR A 149 7.37 -10.32 8.23
N GLY A 150 7.35 -11.35 7.40
CA GLY A 150 6.24 -12.30 7.36
C GLY A 150 6.71 -13.65 6.79
N GLY A 151 6.00 -14.71 7.16
CA GLY A 151 6.34 -16.05 6.74
C GLY A 151 7.68 -16.53 7.29
N GLN A 152 8.31 -17.42 6.55
CA GLN A 152 9.59 -17.98 6.95
C GLN A 152 10.72 -16.94 7.00
N LYS A 153 11.73 -17.19 7.83
CA LYS A 153 12.86 -16.28 7.97
C LYS A 153 13.63 -16.13 6.65
N VAL A 154 13.80 -14.90 6.22
CA VAL A 154 14.64 -14.56 5.06
C VAL A 154 16.12 -14.64 5.47
N THR A 155 16.94 -15.27 4.64
CA THR A 155 18.37 -15.49 4.87
C THR A 155 19.21 -14.74 3.84
N ALA A 156 20.41 -14.30 4.24
CA ALA A 156 21.32 -13.61 3.32
C ALA A 156 21.82 -14.53 2.18
N THR A 157 21.87 -15.83 2.42
CA THR A 157 22.14 -16.83 1.38
C THR A 157 20.88 -17.67 1.20
N PRO A 158 20.07 -17.39 0.17
CA PRO A 158 18.84 -18.12 -0.06
C PRO A 158 19.14 -19.61 -0.33
N PRO A 159 18.28 -20.52 0.17
CA PRO A 159 18.44 -21.95 -0.07
C PRO A 159 18.29 -22.29 -1.56
N GLY A 160 18.94 -23.32 -2.04
CA GLY A 160 18.85 -23.78 -3.43
C GLY A 160 17.44 -24.26 -3.82
N THR A 161 16.62 -24.60 -2.83
CA THR A 161 15.19 -24.91 -2.99
C THR A 161 14.40 -24.11 -1.96
N PHE A 162 13.22 -23.66 -2.32
CA PHE A 162 12.32 -22.97 -1.42
C PHE A 162 10.87 -23.43 -1.61
N THR A 163 10.09 -23.30 -0.56
CA THR A 163 8.63 -23.43 -0.59
C THR A 163 8.01 -22.07 -0.27
N THR A 164 6.97 -21.71 -0.97
CA THR A 164 6.24 -20.48 -0.72
C THR A 164 5.30 -20.64 0.46
N ASP A 165 5.24 -19.66 1.33
CA ASP A 165 4.37 -19.59 2.51
C ASP A 165 3.55 -18.29 2.56
N ILE A 166 3.81 -17.38 1.64
CA ILE A 166 3.08 -16.13 1.44
C ILE A 166 2.44 -16.19 0.07
N ASP A 167 1.15 -15.91 -0.01
CA ASP A 167 0.41 -15.82 -1.27
C ASP A 167 -0.05 -14.40 -1.53
N ALA A 168 0.26 -13.90 -2.72
CA ALA A 168 -0.18 -12.59 -3.19
C ALA A 168 -0.87 -12.72 -4.55
N SER A 169 -1.95 -12.00 -4.73
CA SER A 169 -2.61 -11.85 -6.03
C SER A 169 -2.54 -10.40 -6.51
N ASN A 170 -2.32 -10.22 -7.80
CA ASN A 170 -2.14 -8.91 -8.43
C ASN A 170 -1.07 -8.07 -7.71
N LEU A 171 0.12 -8.66 -7.54
CA LEU A 171 1.28 -8.02 -6.94
C LEU A 171 2.02 -7.21 -8.00
N TYR A 172 2.26 -5.94 -7.74
CA TYR A 172 3.06 -5.06 -8.59
C TYR A 172 4.17 -4.44 -7.75
N ILE A 173 5.36 -4.34 -8.32
CA ILE A 173 6.55 -3.76 -7.68
C ILE A 173 7.14 -2.73 -8.63
N GLN A 174 7.38 -1.52 -8.13
CA GLN A 174 8.10 -0.46 -8.83
C GLN A 174 9.50 -0.34 -8.22
N ALA A 175 10.54 -0.69 -8.95
CA ALA A 175 11.89 -0.80 -8.42
C ALA A 175 12.94 -0.22 -9.37
N THR A 176 13.98 0.37 -8.82
CA THR A 176 15.18 0.74 -9.60
C THR A 176 16.12 -0.44 -9.78
N GLU A 177 16.03 -1.42 -8.89
CA GLU A 177 16.82 -2.64 -8.96
C GLU A 177 15.99 -3.83 -8.47
N LEU A 178 16.05 -4.92 -9.22
CA LEU A 178 15.47 -6.20 -8.86
C LEU A 178 16.47 -7.29 -9.22
N GLN A 179 17.00 -7.95 -8.21
CA GLN A 179 18.05 -8.95 -8.33
C GLN A 179 17.59 -10.30 -7.79
N ALA A 180 17.91 -11.37 -8.51
CA ALA A 180 17.83 -12.72 -8.01
C ALA A 180 19.24 -13.23 -7.68
N TYR A 181 19.43 -13.86 -6.52
CA TYR A 181 20.74 -14.38 -6.09
C TYR A 181 21.04 -15.79 -6.57
N GLY A 182 20.04 -16.50 -7.04
CA GLY A 182 20.17 -17.88 -7.50
C GLY A 182 19.56 -18.08 -8.89
N PRO A 183 19.41 -19.34 -9.31
CA PRO A 183 18.85 -19.66 -10.59
C PRO A 183 17.47 -19.03 -10.79
N THR A 184 17.29 -18.41 -11.95
CA THR A 184 16.00 -17.85 -12.37
C THR A 184 15.49 -18.66 -13.55
N THR A 185 14.26 -19.15 -13.44
CA THR A 185 13.55 -19.82 -14.53
C THR A 185 12.43 -18.93 -14.99
N LEU A 186 12.40 -18.63 -16.27
CA LEU A 186 11.34 -17.88 -16.92
C LEU A 186 10.77 -18.75 -18.03
N GLN A 187 9.45 -18.95 -18.03
CA GLN A 187 8.76 -19.78 -19.03
C GLN A 187 7.71 -18.98 -19.78
N ASN A 188 7.53 -19.26 -21.04
CA ASN A 188 6.53 -18.65 -21.93
C ASN A 188 6.58 -17.12 -21.93
N ALA A 189 7.79 -16.55 -21.90
CA ALA A 189 8.00 -15.11 -21.90
C ALA A 189 8.51 -14.59 -23.23
N VAL A 190 8.11 -13.38 -23.59
CA VAL A 190 8.59 -12.62 -24.75
C VAL A 190 9.35 -11.41 -24.25
N LEU A 191 10.62 -11.30 -24.63
CA LEU A 191 11.43 -10.11 -24.42
C LEU A 191 11.31 -9.17 -25.62
N GLY A 192 11.17 -7.87 -25.34
CA GLY A 192 11.06 -6.85 -26.37
C GLY A 192 9.65 -6.68 -26.94
N GLN A 193 8.64 -7.17 -26.24
CA GLN A 193 7.26 -6.81 -26.50
C GLN A 193 7.06 -5.32 -26.23
N SER A 194 6.17 -4.64 -26.98
CA SER A 194 5.81 -3.25 -26.68
C SER A 194 5.18 -3.15 -25.29
N ALA A 195 5.64 -2.20 -24.48
CA ALA A 195 5.27 -2.10 -23.07
C ALA A 195 3.74 -1.97 -22.87
N ASP A 196 3.05 -1.25 -23.75
CA ASP A 196 1.59 -1.07 -23.74
C ASP A 196 0.80 -2.36 -24.04
N GLN A 197 1.47 -3.39 -24.57
CA GLN A 197 0.90 -4.71 -24.83
C GLN A 197 1.17 -5.71 -23.70
N VAL A 198 2.01 -5.36 -22.74
CA VAL A 198 2.27 -6.21 -21.58
C VAL A 198 1.10 -6.11 -20.60
N THR A 199 0.44 -7.23 -20.37
CA THR A 199 -0.69 -7.33 -19.43
C THR A 199 -0.38 -8.26 -18.27
N VAL A 200 -0.93 -7.91 -17.10
CA VAL A 200 -0.94 -8.75 -15.90
C VAL A 200 -2.38 -8.84 -15.43
N ALA A 201 -2.87 -10.05 -15.26
CA ALA A 201 -4.29 -10.32 -14.95
C ALA A 201 -5.27 -9.56 -15.88
N GLY A 202 -4.94 -9.52 -17.18
CA GLY A 202 -5.77 -8.89 -18.21
C GLY A 202 -5.72 -7.37 -18.27
N LYS A 203 -4.86 -6.75 -17.49
CA LYS A 203 -4.74 -5.28 -17.47
C LYS A 203 -3.34 -4.84 -17.87
N PRO A 204 -3.19 -3.80 -18.71
CA PRO A 204 -1.90 -3.20 -18.99
C PRO A 204 -1.24 -2.69 -17.70
N LEU A 205 0.08 -2.76 -17.65
CA LEU A 205 0.85 -2.20 -16.55
C LEU A 205 0.78 -0.66 -16.57
N THR A 206 0.54 -0.06 -15.42
CA THR A 206 0.46 1.41 -15.30
C THR A 206 1.77 2.07 -15.72
N GLY A 207 1.67 3.12 -16.52
CA GLY A 207 2.84 3.85 -17.03
C GLY A 207 3.53 3.17 -18.22
N ALA A 208 2.90 2.17 -18.83
CA ALA A 208 3.35 1.56 -20.05
C ALA A 208 3.39 2.57 -21.21
N LEU A 209 4.53 2.68 -21.89
CA LEU A 209 4.71 3.57 -23.03
C LEU A 209 4.60 2.77 -24.33
N PRO A 210 3.79 3.20 -25.31
CA PRO A 210 3.75 2.57 -26.62
C PRO A 210 5.15 2.51 -27.25
N GLY A 211 5.56 1.31 -27.72
CA GLY A 211 6.89 1.10 -28.27
C GLY A 211 8.02 1.03 -27.24
N GLY A 212 7.72 1.20 -25.94
CA GLY A 212 8.67 0.98 -24.86
C GLY A 212 9.04 -0.49 -24.68
N PHE A 213 10.13 -0.77 -23.97
CA PHE A 213 10.56 -2.13 -23.70
C PHE A 213 9.62 -2.81 -22.69
N GLY A 214 9.20 -4.01 -23.04
CA GLY A 214 8.40 -4.87 -22.19
C GLY A 214 8.84 -6.33 -22.23
N LEU A 215 8.60 -7.01 -21.15
CA LEU A 215 8.72 -8.45 -20.97
C LEU A 215 7.32 -8.96 -20.60
N GLY A 216 6.72 -9.74 -21.47
CA GLY A 216 5.35 -10.19 -21.32
C GLY A 216 5.18 -11.68 -21.57
N SER A 217 3.93 -12.12 -21.71
CA SER A 217 3.57 -13.52 -21.97
C SER A 217 3.53 -13.84 -23.45
N ALA A 218 4.09 -14.97 -23.85
CA ALA A 218 4.10 -15.47 -25.22
C ALA A 218 2.73 -16.00 -25.74
N GLY A 219 1.75 -16.13 -24.88
CA GLY A 219 0.48 -16.79 -25.22
C GLY A 219 -0.75 -16.11 -24.66
N GLY A 220 -0.69 -14.80 -24.38
CA GLY A 220 -1.78 -14.09 -23.70
C GLY A 220 -1.80 -14.35 -22.21
N GLU A 221 -2.96 -14.12 -21.60
CA GLU A 221 -3.11 -14.16 -20.14
C GLU A 221 -2.77 -15.52 -19.52
N GLY A 222 -1.99 -15.50 -18.43
CA GLY A 222 -1.69 -16.67 -17.61
C GLY A 222 -0.57 -17.59 -18.13
N GLY A 223 0.00 -17.33 -19.32
CA GLY A 223 0.99 -18.23 -19.92
C GLY A 223 2.40 -18.09 -19.37
N SER A 224 2.81 -16.92 -18.90
CA SER A 224 4.16 -16.70 -18.36
C SER A 224 4.27 -17.11 -16.91
N SER A 225 5.38 -17.75 -16.55
CA SER A 225 5.71 -18.02 -15.16
C SER A 225 7.18 -17.69 -14.90
N ILE A 226 7.45 -17.30 -13.66
CA ILE A 226 8.80 -17.01 -13.20
C ILE A 226 9.05 -17.69 -11.86
N LYS A 227 10.25 -18.23 -11.69
CA LYS A 227 10.76 -18.72 -10.43
C LYS A 227 12.11 -18.09 -10.18
N LEU A 228 12.21 -17.31 -9.11
CA LEU A 228 13.41 -16.61 -8.67
C LEU A 228 13.91 -17.24 -7.38
N HIS A 229 15.19 -17.54 -7.30
CA HIS A 229 15.84 -17.92 -6.05
C HIS A 229 16.52 -16.70 -5.44
N GLY A 230 16.04 -16.28 -4.28
CA GLY A 230 16.55 -15.12 -3.55
C GLY A 230 16.26 -13.80 -4.25
N LEU A 231 15.17 -13.17 -3.88
CA LEU A 231 14.83 -11.82 -4.36
C LEU A 231 15.46 -10.76 -3.46
N ASN A 232 16.09 -9.77 -4.07
CA ASN A 232 16.42 -8.48 -3.45
C ASN A 232 15.99 -7.36 -4.40
N ALA A 233 15.19 -6.44 -3.91
CA ALA A 233 14.70 -5.30 -4.69
C ALA A 233 14.91 -4.00 -3.93
N THR A 234 15.36 -2.97 -4.64
CA THR A 234 15.30 -1.57 -4.21
C THR A 234 14.04 -0.97 -4.81
N ALA A 235 12.97 -1.01 -4.03
CA ALA A 235 11.63 -0.65 -4.47
C ALA A 235 11.22 0.73 -3.97
N TYR A 236 10.38 1.41 -4.75
CA TYR A 236 9.75 2.68 -4.42
C TYR A 236 8.25 2.52 -4.17
N ASP A 237 7.67 1.46 -4.73
CA ASP A 237 6.27 1.11 -4.57
C ASP A 237 6.09 -0.40 -4.60
N ALA A 238 5.19 -0.90 -3.78
CA ALA A 238 4.69 -2.27 -3.84
C ALA A 238 3.17 -2.23 -3.67
N GLU A 239 2.47 -2.55 -4.74
CA GLU A 239 1.01 -2.51 -4.82
C GLU A 239 0.47 -3.93 -4.87
N MET A 240 -0.53 -4.21 -4.05
CA MET A 240 -1.28 -5.46 -4.08
C MET A 240 -2.75 -5.12 -4.34
N ALA A 241 -3.16 -5.29 -5.59
CA ALA A 241 -4.54 -5.02 -6.00
C ALA A 241 -5.50 -6.19 -5.71
N GLY A 242 -4.99 -7.28 -5.16
CA GLY A 242 -5.73 -8.47 -4.77
C GLY A 242 -5.56 -8.82 -3.29
N ALA A 243 -5.57 -10.12 -2.99
CA ALA A 243 -5.34 -10.61 -1.64
C ALA A 243 -3.85 -10.78 -1.34
N LEU A 244 -3.48 -10.55 -0.09
CA LEU A 244 -2.19 -10.93 0.48
C LEU A 244 -2.42 -11.79 1.72
N VAL A 245 -1.94 -13.01 1.69
CA VAL A 245 -1.89 -13.89 2.85
C VAL A 245 -0.47 -13.86 3.38
N LEU A 246 -0.29 -13.23 4.53
CA LEU A 246 1.02 -13.02 5.15
C LEU A 246 1.03 -13.64 6.55
N PRO A 247 1.52 -14.88 6.70
CA PRO A 247 1.63 -15.51 8.01
C PRO A 247 2.70 -14.82 8.86
N ASP A 248 2.51 -14.84 10.17
CA ASP A 248 3.48 -14.36 11.16
C ASP A 248 3.97 -12.92 10.92
N LEU A 249 3.07 -12.03 10.48
CA LEU A 249 3.38 -10.62 10.26
C LEU A 249 3.94 -9.98 11.54
N LYS A 250 5.16 -9.44 11.42
CA LYS A 250 5.81 -8.69 12.48
C LYS A 250 6.31 -7.35 11.94
N ILE A 251 5.93 -6.29 12.64
CA ILE A 251 6.39 -4.93 12.37
C ILE A 251 7.22 -4.46 13.55
N LYS A 252 8.43 -3.98 13.30
CA LYS A 252 9.36 -3.52 14.33
C LYS A 252 10.02 -2.22 13.88
N VAL A 253 10.07 -1.23 14.79
CA VAL A 253 10.86 -0.02 14.58
C VAL A 253 12.15 -0.14 15.40
N VAL A 254 13.29 0.10 14.77
CA VAL A 254 14.61 0.08 15.42
C VAL A 254 15.35 1.39 15.16
N PRO A 255 16.10 1.91 16.13
CA PRO A 255 16.98 3.06 15.91
C PRO A 255 18.11 2.70 14.93
N GLY A 256 18.55 3.69 14.15
CA GLY A 256 19.62 3.52 13.18
C GLY A 256 19.16 2.95 11.83
N THR A 257 20.14 2.56 11.00
CA THR A 257 19.94 1.99 9.66
C THR A 257 20.16 0.48 9.71
N ALA A 258 19.07 -0.28 9.76
CA ALA A 258 19.13 -1.75 9.69
C ALA A 258 19.36 -2.19 8.24
N THR A 259 20.16 -3.25 8.05
CA THR A 259 20.43 -3.87 6.74
C THR A 259 19.84 -5.27 6.60
N THR A 260 19.33 -5.82 7.68
CA THR A 260 18.73 -7.17 7.73
C THR A 260 17.49 -7.16 8.64
N CYS A 261 16.53 -8.03 8.39
CA CYS A 261 15.47 -8.34 9.34
C CYS A 261 15.98 -9.42 10.39
#